data_32137ce732e36140cb25ec6b633de2ef
#
_entry.id   32137ce732e36140cb25ec6b633de2ef
#
_cell.length_a   1.000
_cell.length_b   1.000
_cell.length_c   1.000
_cell.angle_alpha   90.00
_cell.angle_beta   90.00
_cell.angle_gamma   90.00
#
_symmetry.space_group_name_H-M   'P 1'
#
loop_
_entity.id
_entity.type
_entity.pdbx_description
1 polymer ?
#
loop_
_entity_poly.entity_id
_entity_poly.type
_entity_poly.pdbx_seq_one_letter_code
_entity_poly.pdbx_strand_id
1 'polypeptide(L)'
;MPLIKQIFRSWLLVCFAGTGITIFTLSCADSDYPMDNWIDVPLQEMEPPAVFFNPHEINVSTGDTFAIKLYVLQVDSVAGIHLRVQYLRENLQFLDMEVGELFIDAYDTLFLWDSTEASYLDVYSFYLADEYTYSSGTASIATAYFRAKNSLDSEIIYLQPWTRMVTPNNEPIIIKSYGKATIRVD
;
A
#
# COMPACT_ATOMS: atom_id res chain seq x y z
N MET A 1 -72.31 12.11 -16.91
CA MET A 1 -70.95 11.77 -17.38
C MET A 1 -69.80 12.31 -16.48
N PRO A 2 -69.92 12.39 -15.14
CA PRO A 2 -68.79 12.78 -14.32
C PRO A 2 -68.03 11.59 -13.68
N LEU A 3 -68.63 10.39 -13.57
CA LEU A 3 -68.01 9.26 -12.85
C LEU A 3 -66.81 8.66 -13.57
N ILE A 4 -66.75 8.65 -14.89
CA ILE A 4 -65.65 8.04 -15.66
C ILE A 4 -64.35 8.85 -15.56
N LYS A 5 -64.45 10.18 -15.42
CA LYS A 5 -63.24 11.04 -15.24
C LYS A 5 -62.57 10.87 -13.87
N GLN A 6 -63.33 10.49 -12.86
CA GLN A 6 -62.77 10.30 -11.50
C GLN A 6 -62.03 8.99 -11.40
N ILE A 7 -62.50 7.93 -12.02
CA ILE A 7 -61.83 6.61 -12.04
C ILE A 7 -60.49 6.67 -12.80
N PHE A 8 -60.44 7.40 -13.91
CA PHE A 8 -59.19 7.56 -14.68
C PHE A 8 -58.13 8.35 -13.95
N ARG A 9 -58.53 9.35 -13.17
CA ARG A 9 -57.59 10.15 -12.37
C ARG A 9 -56.99 9.36 -11.18
N SER A 10 -57.79 8.46 -10.57
CA SER A 10 -57.33 7.60 -9.48
C SER A 10 -56.37 6.51 -9.97
N TRP A 11 -56.59 5.98 -11.16
CA TRP A 11 -55.69 4.97 -11.76
C TRP A 11 -54.33 5.56 -12.19
N LEU A 12 -54.32 6.80 -12.67
CA LEU A 12 -53.08 7.48 -13.05
C LEU A 12 -52.21 7.78 -11.82
N LEU A 13 -52.80 8.12 -10.69
CA LEU A 13 -52.06 8.36 -9.44
C LEU A 13 -51.50 7.06 -8.83
N VAL A 14 -52.18 5.93 -8.97
CA VAL A 14 -51.69 4.63 -8.46
C VAL A 14 -50.55 4.12 -9.33
N CYS A 15 -50.60 4.32 -10.65
CA CYS A 15 -49.49 3.96 -11.55
C CYS A 15 -48.23 4.80 -11.30
N PHE A 16 -48.37 6.10 -10.98
CA PHE A 16 -47.22 6.95 -10.67
C PHE A 16 -46.61 6.65 -9.29
N ALA A 17 -47.40 6.25 -8.31
CA ALA A 17 -46.89 5.83 -7.01
C ALA A 17 -46.14 4.47 -7.07
N GLY A 18 -46.59 3.55 -7.94
CA GLY A 18 -45.97 2.24 -8.10
C GLY A 18 -44.63 2.29 -8.85
N THR A 19 -44.47 3.18 -9.83
CA THR A 19 -43.21 3.36 -10.55
C THR A 19 -42.16 4.14 -9.76
N GLY A 20 -42.56 5.04 -8.86
CA GLY A 20 -41.67 5.78 -7.98
C GLY A 20 -40.99 4.92 -6.92
N ILE A 21 -41.65 3.88 -6.43
CA ILE A 21 -41.09 2.98 -5.40
C ILE A 21 -40.13 1.95 -6.01
N THR A 22 -40.32 1.55 -7.27
CA THR A 22 -39.43 0.57 -7.91
C THR A 22 -38.08 1.14 -8.32
N ILE A 23 -37.92 2.45 -8.45
CA ILE A 23 -36.66 3.09 -8.81
C ILE A 23 -35.73 3.24 -7.59
N PHE A 24 -36.25 3.27 -6.38
CA PHE A 24 -35.45 3.42 -5.16
C PHE A 24 -34.84 2.12 -4.63
N THR A 25 -35.27 0.96 -5.11
CA THR A 25 -34.71 -0.34 -4.66
C THR A 25 -33.59 -0.88 -5.54
N LEU A 26 -33.22 -0.18 -6.62
CA LEU A 26 -32.12 -0.57 -7.52
C LEU A 26 -30.80 0.18 -7.28
N SER A 27 -30.70 0.96 -6.19
CA SER A 27 -29.53 1.81 -5.93
C SER A 27 -28.60 1.31 -4.83
N CYS A 28 -28.71 0.04 -4.43
CA CYS A 28 -27.69 -0.63 -3.62
C CYS A 28 -27.38 -1.98 -4.27
N ALA A 29 -26.86 -1.96 -5.49
CA ALA A 29 -25.95 -3.00 -5.87
C ALA A 29 -24.65 -2.66 -5.13
N ASP A 30 -24.30 -3.46 -4.12
CA ASP A 30 -22.93 -3.55 -3.67
C ASP A 30 -22.10 -3.67 -4.95
N SER A 31 -21.24 -2.69 -5.19
CA SER A 31 -20.21 -2.84 -6.18
C SER A 31 -19.34 -3.97 -5.63
N ASP A 32 -19.60 -5.19 -6.08
CA ASP A 32 -18.64 -6.26 -6.01
C ASP A 32 -17.42 -5.74 -6.79
N TYR A 33 -16.54 -5.02 -6.09
CA TYR A 33 -15.19 -4.84 -6.57
C TYR A 33 -14.58 -6.24 -6.53
N PRO A 34 -14.33 -6.86 -7.67
CA PRO A 34 -13.59 -8.10 -7.67
C PRO A 34 -12.28 -7.83 -6.94
N MET A 35 -12.03 -8.58 -5.86
CA MET A 35 -10.75 -8.56 -5.13
C MET A 35 -9.69 -9.27 -5.99
N ASP A 36 -9.48 -8.81 -7.19
CA ASP A 36 -8.46 -9.25 -8.13
C ASP A 36 -7.25 -8.31 -8.16
N ASN A 37 -7.23 -7.35 -7.26
CA ASN A 37 -6.03 -6.62 -6.95
C ASN A 37 -5.18 -7.52 -6.03
N TRP A 38 -4.26 -8.26 -6.63
CA TRP A 38 -3.38 -9.22 -5.93
C TRP A 38 -2.47 -8.59 -4.85
N ILE A 39 -2.51 -7.27 -4.70
CA ILE A 39 -2.01 -6.52 -3.53
C ILE A 39 -2.83 -6.86 -2.28
N ASP A 40 -4.11 -7.18 -2.41
CA ASP A 40 -5.03 -7.32 -1.27
C ASP A 40 -4.89 -8.66 -0.53
N VAL A 41 -4.46 -9.72 -1.21
CA VAL A 41 -4.37 -11.07 -0.63
C VAL A 41 -3.35 -11.16 0.53
N PRO A 42 -2.11 -10.66 0.40
CA PRO A 42 -1.18 -10.64 1.53
C PRO A 42 -1.54 -9.60 2.60
N LEU A 43 -2.32 -8.56 2.27
CA LEU A 43 -2.71 -7.51 3.21
C LEU A 43 -3.83 -7.94 4.15
N GLN A 44 -4.68 -8.91 3.78
CA GLN A 44 -5.77 -9.41 4.63
C GLN A 44 -5.27 -10.08 5.91
N GLU A 45 -4.04 -10.61 5.91
CA GLU A 45 -3.43 -11.28 7.05
C GLU A 45 -2.57 -10.32 7.91
N MET A 46 -2.39 -9.05 7.48
CA MET A 46 -1.53 -8.09 8.16
C MET A 46 -2.34 -7.17 9.07
N GLU A 47 -1.94 -7.09 10.32
CA GLU A 47 -2.51 -6.12 11.27
C GLU A 47 -1.82 -4.76 11.13
N PRO A 48 -2.56 -3.68 10.74
CA PRO A 48 -2.00 -2.34 10.63
C PRO A 48 -1.79 -1.67 12.00
N PRO A 49 -0.84 -0.72 12.11
CA PRO A 49 0.13 -0.29 11.11
C PRO A 49 1.14 -1.38 10.75
N ALA A 50 1.44 -1.54 9.46
CA ALA A 50 2.37 -2.57 9.02
C ALA A 50 3.33 -2.05 7.94
N VAL A 51 4.42 -2.80 7.70
CA VAL A 51 5.31 -2.60 6.56
C VAL A 51 5.36 -3.87 5.71
N PHE A 52 5.38 -3.71 4.40
CA PHE A 52 5.37 -4.86 3.49
C PHE A 52 6.08 -4.56 2.17
N PHE A 53 6.33 -5.59 1.39
CA PHE A 53 6.90 -5.49 0.05
C PHE A 53 5.83 -5.77 -1.02
N ASN A 54 5.92 -5.03 -2.13
CA ASN A 54 5.07 -5.27 -3.30
C ASN A 54 5.92 -5.25 -4.59
N PRO A 55 5.90 -6.31 -5.39
CA PRO A 55 5.26 -7.59 -5.13
C PRO A 55 5.93 -8.37 -3.99
N HIS A 56 5.17 -9.24 -3.32
CA HIS A 56 5.67 -10.09 -2.24
C HIS A 56 6.31 -11.40 -2.75
N GLU A 57 6.06 -11.73 -4.01
CA GLU A 57 6.67 -12.86 -4.72
C GLU A 57 7.11 -12.39 -6.12
N ILE A 58 8.34 -12.70 -6.49
CA ILE A 58 8.96 -12.31 -7.75
C ILE A 58 9.65 -13.54 -8.36
N ASN A 59 9.35 -13.80 -9.64
CA ASN A 59 10.01 -14.85 -10.41
C ASN A 59 10.89 -14.18 -11.46
N VAL A 60 12.19 -14.48 -11.47
CA VAL A 60 13.20 -13.89 -12.38
C VAL A 60 14.21 -14.92 -12.79
N SER A 61 14.94 -14.67 -13.87
CA SER A 61 16.08 -15.49 -14.26
C SER A 61 17.41 -14.93 -13.70
N THR A 62 18.41 -15.76 -13.60
CA THR A 62 19.75 -15.33 -13.20
C THR A 62 20.26 -14.21 -14.12
N GLY A 63 20.70 -13.10 -13.53
CA GLY A 63 21.18 -11.91 -14.24
C GLY A 63 20.10 -10.84 -14.47
N ASP A 64 18.82 -11.18 -14.32
CA ASP A 64 17.73 -10.23 -14.49
C ASP A 64 17.69 -9.19 -13.37
N THR A 65 17.19 -8.02 -13.73
CA THR A 65 16.93 -6.92 -12.79
C THR A 65 15.44 -6.86 -12.50
N PHE A 66 15.09 -6.65 -11.24
CA PHE A 66 13.71 -6.48 -10.79
C PHE A 66 13.57 -5.32 -9.82
N ALA A 67 12.36 -4.80 -9.71
CA ALA A 67 12.01 -3.76 -8.77
C ALA A 67 11.08 -4.31 -7.69
N ILE A 68 11.26 -3.83 -6.46
CA ILE A 68 10.39 -4.13 -5.33
C ILE A 68 10.08 -2.84 -4.59
N LYS A 69 8.81 -2.58 -4.34
CA LYS A 69 8.37 -1.42 -3.57
C LYS A 69 8.26 -1.76 -2.09
N LEU A 70 8.73 -0.84 -1.26
CA LEU A 70 8.58 -0.85 0.19
C LEU A 70 7.36 -0.02 0.55
N TYR A 71 6.40 -0.60 1.27
CA TYR A 71 5.12 0.02 1.60
C TYR A 71 4.89 0.13 3.10
N VAL A 72 4.10 1.11 3.48
CA VAL A 72 3.36 1.15 4.74
C VAL A 72 1.90 0.81 4.50
N LEU A 73 1.27 0.14 5.48
CA LEU A 73 -0.15 -0.20 5.47
C LEU A 73 -0.88 0.56 6.58
N GLN A 74 -1.85 1.39 6.20
CA GLN A 74 -2.78 2.09 7.11
C GLN A 74 -2.06 2.72 8.31
N VAL A 75 -1.03 3.50 8.02
CA VAL A 75 -0.36 4.33 9.03
C VAL A 75 -1.17 5.58 9.30
N ASP A 76 -1.04 6.11 10.50
CA ASP A 76 -1.63 7.39 10.87
C ASP A 76 -0.56 8.33 11.39
N SER A 77 -0.61 9.58 10.93
CA SER A 77 0.22 10.70 11.42
C SER A 77 1.73 10.42 11.36
N VAL A 78 2.22 9.77 10.28
CA VAL A 78 3.65 9.48 10.12
C VAL A 78 4.38 10.69 9.56
N ALA A 79 5.49 11.09 10.20
CA ALA A 79 6.37 12.17 9.75
C ALA A 79 7.81 11.70 9.49
N GLY A 80 8.19 10.53 10.01
CA GLY A 80 9.51 9.98 9.77
C GLY A 80 9.51 8.46 9.77
N ILE A 81 10.32 7.90 8.88
CA ILE A 81 10.49 6.45 8.73
C ILE A 81 11.97 6.12 8.59
N HIS A 82 12.39 5.09 9.32
CA HIS A 82 13.63 4.36 9.09
C HIS A 82 13.28 2.89 8.90
N LEU A 83 13.58 2.35 7.73
CA LEU A 83 13.46 0.94 7.41
C LEU A 83 14.87 0.33 7.30
N ARG A 84 15.10 -0.77 8.00
CA ARG A 84 16.26 -1.62 7.76
C ARG A 84 15.79 -2.91 7.10
N VAL A 85 16.24 -3.10 5.87
CA VAL A 85 15.92 -4.24 5.03
C VAL A 85 17.13 -5.17 4.97
N GLN A 86 16.91 -6.45 5.18
CA GLN A 86 17.94 -7.49 5.04
C GLN A 86 17.71 -8.30 3.76
N TYR A 87 18.78 -8.58 3.03
CA TYR A 87 18.80 -9.45 1.87
C TYR A 87 20.12 -10.22 1.78
N LEU A 88 20.14 -11.32 1.05
CA LEU A 88 21.35 -12.11 0.84
C LEU A 88 22.19 -11.53 -0.31
N ARG A 89 23.24 -10.81 0.03
CA ARG A 89 24.14 -10.16 -0.94
C ARG A 89 24.88 -11.14 -1.87
N GLU A 90 24.96 -12.39 -1.46
CA GLU A 90 25.50 -13.45 -2.30
C GLU A 90 24.57 -13.77 -3.48
N ASN A 91 23.26 -13.70 -3.27
CA ASN A 91 22.24 -14.03 -4.26
C ASN A 91 21.70 -12.81 -5.00
N LEU A 92 21.62 -11.68 -4.32
CA LEU A 92 21.04 -10.43 -4.84
C LEU A 92 22.07 -9.30 -4.81
N GLN A 93 22.13 -8.53 -5.88
CA GLN A 93 22.86 -7.28 -5.96
C GLN A 93 21.87 -6.12 -5.86
N PHE A 94 22.00 -5.30 -4.85
CA PHE A 94 21.31 -4.01 -4.82
C PHE A 94 21.92 -3.08 -5.86
N LEU A 95 21.07 -2.39 -6.64
CA LEU A 95 21.49 -1.51 -7.74
C LEU A 95 21.22 -0.05 -7.42
N ASP A 96 19.98 0.28 -7.07
CA ASP A 96 19.53 1.66 -6.87
C ASP A 96 18.23 1.71 -6.06
N MET A 97 17.85 2.93 -5.63
CA MET A 97 16.61 3.18 -4.94
C MET A 97 15.99 4.52 -5.34
N GLU A 98 14.69 4.51 -5.58
CA GLU A 98 13.89 5.69 -5.86
C GLU A 98 12.94 5.99 -4.70
N VAL A 99 12.64 7.27 -4.48
CA VAL A 99 11.66 7.72 -3.49
C VAL A 99 10.25 7.24 -3.87
N GLY A 100 9.44 6.88 -2.87
CA GLY A 100 8.04 6.49 -3.05
C GLY A 100 7.07 7.66 -2.89
N GLU A 101 5.81 7.32 -2.69
CA GLU A 101 4.67 8.25 -2.75
C GLU A 101 4.23 8.76 -1.36
N LEU A 102 4.71 8.15 -0.26
CA LEU A 102 4.19 8.42 1.09
C LEU A 102 4.24 9.91 1.46
N PHE A 103 5.29 10.61 1.05
CA PHE A 103 5.48 12.05 1.32
C PHE A 103 5.44 12.90 0.04
N ILE A 104 4.70 12.46 -0.99
CA ILE A 104 4.66 13.15 -2.30
C ILE A 104 4.07 14.56 -2.21
N ASP A 105 3.13 14.78 -1.29
CA ASP A 105 2.47 16.08 -1.08
C ASP A 105 3.26 16.97 -0.11
N ALA A 106 4.39 16.50 0.39
CA ALA A 106 5.21 17.28 1.30
C ALA A 106 5.94 18.41 0.58
N TYR A 107 5.93 19.61 1.17
CA TYR A 107 6.64 20.77 0.64
C TYR A 107 8.16 20.51 0.59
N ASP A 108 8.68 19.81 1.61
CA ASP A 108 10.09 19.44 1.69
C ASP A 108 10.22 18.03 2.34
N THR A 109 11.02 17.19 1.73
CA THR A 109 11.28 15.80 2.20
C THR A 109 12.76 15.51 2.18
N LEU A 110 13.21 14.73 3.16
CA LEU A 110 14.53 14.12 3.16
C LEU A 110 14.36 12.62 2.82
N PHE A 111 14.95 12.21 1.72
CA PHE A 111 15.05 10.80 1.35
C PHE A 111 16.52 10.41 1.19
N LEU A 112 16.95 9.42 1.98
CA LEU A 112 18.31 8.91 1.98
C LEU A 112 18.27 7.38 2.07
N TRP A 113 19.30 6.73 1.51
CA TRP A 113 19.52 5.32 1.70
C TRP A 113 21.00 5.00 1.85
N ASP A 114 21.31 3.92 2.54
CA ASP A 114 22.66 3.41 2.74
C ASP A 114 22.71 1.89 2.57
N SER A 115 23.62 1.41 1.74
CA SER A 115 23.87 -0.01 1.46
C SER A 115 25.30 -0.43 1.78
N THR A 116 26.02 0.35 2.60
CA THR A 116 27.44 0.12 2.92
C THR A 116 27.65 -1.11 3.81
N GLU A 117 26.71 -1.40 4.71
CA GLU A 117 26.72 -2.63 5.50
C GLU A 117 26.39 -3.84 4.63
N ALA A 118 27.13 -4.93 4.84
CA ALA A 118 26.89 -6.17 4.09
C ALA A 118 25.50 -6.74 4.41
N SER A 119 24.70 -6.99 3.37
CA SER A 119 23.36 -7.59 3.47
C SER A 119 22.29 -6.72 4.11
N TYR A 120 22.56 -5.45 4.37
CA TYR A 120 21.58 -4.51 4.88
C TYR A 120 21.40 -3.32 3.94
N LEU A 121 20.21 -2.78 3.96
CA LEU A 121 19.81 -1.57 3.25
C LEU A 121 18.99 -0.73 4.24
N ASP A 122 19.53 0.42 4.62
CA ASP A 122 18.86 1.40 5.44
C ASP A 122 18.19 2.43 4.55
N VAL A 123 16.91 2.69 4.81
CA VAL A 123 16.10 3.67 4.09
C VAL A 123 15.54 4.67 5.08
N TYR A 124 15.79 5.92 4.83
CA TYR A 124 15.32 7.03 5.65
C TYR A 124 14.43 7.93 4.81
N SER A 125 13.24 8.20 5.30
CA SER A 125 12.32 9.16 4.68
C SER A 125 11.68 10.01 5.76
N PHE A 126 11.80 11.33 5.65
CA PHE A 126 11.29 12.28 6.63
C PHE A 126 10.57 13.42 5.95
N TYR A 127 9.49 13.84 6.57
CA TYR A 127 8.81 15.06 6.27
C TYR A 127 9.51 16.23 6.96
N LEU A 128 10.05 17.17 6.20
CA LEU A 128 10.72 18.35 6.70
C LEU A 128 9.78 19.55 6.54
N ALA A 129 9.05 19.91 7.57
CA ALA A 129 8.17 21.08 7.53
C ALA A 129 8.23 21.86 8.84
N ASP A 130 7.96 23.16 8.74
CA ASP A 130 7.95 24.08 9.88
C ASP A 130 6.72 23.91 10.79
N GLU A 131 5.69 23.16 10.36
CA GLU A 131 4.48 22.85 11.10
C GLU A 131 4.26 21.34 11.20
N TYR A 132 3.38 20.90 12.09
CA TYR A 132 3.03 19.48 12.35
C TYR A 132 2.38 18.81 11.15
N THR A 133 3.16 18.58 10.12
CA THR A 133 2.73 17.90 8.90
C THR A 133 3.08 16.43 8.96
N TYR A 134 2.17 15.61 8.43
CA TYR A 134 2.28 14.16 8.45
C TYR A 134 1.58 13.56 7.23
N SER A 135 1.89 12.31 6.94
CA SER A 135 1.15 11.50 5.99
C SER A 135 0.40 10.39 6.71
N SER A 136 -0.72 9.98 6.12
CA SER A 136 -1.54 8.87 6.62
C SER A 136 -2.00 8.00 5.46
N GLY A 137 -2.35 6.73 5.74
CA GLY A 137 -2.89 5.81 4.76
C GLY A 137 -1.94 4.69 4.39
N THR A 138 -2.10 4.18 3.17
CA THR A 138 -1.27 3.12 2.57
C THR A 138 -0.55 3.71 1.36
N ALA A 139 0.78 3.69 1.39
CA ALA A 139 1.59 4.24 0.30
C ALA A 139 2.98 3.60 0.23
N SER A 140 3.65 3.74 -0.91
CA SER A 140 5.04 3.33 -1.08
C SER A 140 5.99 4.33 -0.43
N ILE A 141 7.02 3.80 0.25
CA ILE A 141 8.12 4.58 0.84
C ILE A 141 9.25 4.74 -0.17
N ALA A 142 9.57 3.64 -0.86
CA ALA A 142 10.65 3.56 -1.81
C ALA A 142 10.42 2.44 -2.83
N THR A 143 11.13 2.52 -3.95
CA THR A 143 11.30 1.42 -4.91
C THR A 143 12.77 1.03 -4.94
N ALA A 144 13.08 -0.20 -4.56
CA ALA A 144 14.44 -0.74 -4.60
C ALA A 144 14.63 -1.61 -5.84
N TYR A 145 15.77 -1.47 -6.50
CA TYR A 145 16.15 -2.22 -7.68
C TYR A 145 17.25 -3.22 -7.33
N PHE A 146 17.03 -4.48 -7.70
CA PHE A 146 17.96 -5.58 -7.47
C PHE A 146 18.24 -6.33 -8.77
N ARG A 147 19.36 -7.06 -8.77
CA ARG A 147 19.72 -8.04 -9.79
C ARG A 147 19.93 -9.41 -9.13
N ALA A 148 19.32 -10.46 -9.70
CA ALA A 148 19.58 -11.84 -9.31
C ALA A 148 21.00 -12.24 -9.78
N LYS A 149 21.85 -12.72 -8.87
CA LYS A 149 23.25 -13.07 -9.16
C LYS A 149 23.47 -14.53 -9.49
N ASN A 150 22.62 -15.38 -8.98
CA ASN A 150 22.68 -16.84 -9.15
C ASN A 150 21.27 -17.43 -9.10
N SER A 151 21.14 -18.75 -9.35
CA SER A 151 19.88 -19.48 -9.39
C SER A 151 19.41 -19.96 -8.00
N LEU A 152 19.64 -19.16 -6.95
CA LEU A 152 19.22 -19.49 -5.60
C LEU A 152 18.11 -18.56 -5.16
N ASP A 153 17.01 -19.14 -4.70
CA ASP A 153 15.91 -18.41 -4.09
C ASP A 153 16.39 -17.59 -2.90
N SER A 154 15.79 -16.44 -2.72
CA SER A 154 16.13 -15.49 -1.65
C SER A 154 14.90 -14.87 -1.02
N GLU A 155 15.05 -14.43 0.22
CA GLU A 155 14.06 -13.61 0.90
C GLU A 155 14.62 -12.20 1.17
N ILE A 156 13.74 -11.22 1.12
CA ILE A 156 13.98 -9.85 1.57
C ILE A 156 13.05 -9.60 2.74
N ILE A 157 13.58 -9.18 3.87
CA ILE A 157 12.83 -9.00 5.11
C ILE A 157 13.14 -7.65 5.78
N TYR A 158 12.20 -7.15 6.59
CA TYR A 158 12.46 -6.04 7.50
C TYR A 158 13.07 -6.52 8.81
N LEU A 159 14.09 -5.83 9.29
CA LEU A 159 14.64 -6.07 10.63
C LEU A 159 13.87 -5.26 11.67
N GLN A 160 12.98 -5.93 12.39
CA GLN A 160 12.06 -5.35 13.36
C GLN A 160 12.73 -4.40 14.38
N PRO A 161 13.85 -4.73 15.04
CA PRO A 161 14.45 -3.85 16.04
C PRO A 161 14.95 -2.50 15.48
N TRP A 162 15.18 -2.43 14.17
CA TRP A 162 15.76 -1.28 13.49
C TRP A 162 14.75 -0.51 12.63
N THR A 163 13.64 -1.16 12.27
CA THR A 163 12.57 -0.54 11.48
C THR A 163 11.66 0.26 12.41
N ARG A 164 11.53 1.57 12.16
CA ARG A 164 10.84 2.52 13.02
C ARG A 164 10.03 3.52 12.22
N MET A 165 8.92 3.94 12.78
CA MET A 165 8.12 5.07 12.32
C MET A 165 7.85 6.02 13.47
N VAL A 166 7.77 7.31 13.18
CA VAL A 166 7.51 8.34 14.19
C VAL A 166 6.46 9.34 13.70
N THR A 167 5.72 9.89 14.68
CA THR A 167 4.80 11.02 14.49
C THR A 167 5.58 12.33 14.37
N PRO A 168 4.92 13.49 14.02
CA PRO A 168 5.55 14.82 14.07
C PRO A 168 6.12 15.19 15.44
N ASN A 169 5.56 14.67 16.52
CA ASN A 169 6.04 14.88 17.89
C ASN A 169 7.19 13.94 18.28
N ASN A 170 7.74 13.20 17.30
CA ASN A 170 8.77 12.19 17.53
C ASN A 170 8.33 11.04 18.46
N GLU A 171 7.03 10.78 18.52
CA GLU A 171 6.49 9.64 19.24
C GLU A 171 6.55 8.38 18.36
N PRO A 172 6.92 7.20 18.89
CA PRO A 172 7.02 5.98 18.11
C PRO A 172 5.63 5.48 17.68
N ILE A 173 5.49 5.14 16.41
CA ILE A 173 4.35 4.41 15.87
C ILE A 173 4.70 2.92 15.94
N ILE A 174 3.86 2.15 16.66
CA ILE A 174 4.08 0.70 16.84
C ILE A 174 3.69 -0.03 15.55
N ILE A 175 4.68 -0.65 14.91
CA ILE A 175 4.46 -1.50 13.73
C ILE A 175 4.01 -2.88 14.23
N LYS A 176 2.84 -3.34 13.80
CA LYS A 176 2.23 -4.59 14.28
C LYS A 176 2.58 -5.78 13.39
N SER A 177 2.75 -5.56 12.09
CA SER A 177 3.07 -6.61 11.13
C SER A 177 4.20 -6.22 10.20
N TYR A 178 5.02 -7.24 9.84
CA TYR A 178 6.17 -7.10 8.93
C TYR A 178 6.05 -8.14 7.83
N GLY A 179 5.80 -7.69 6.62
CA GLY A 179 5.79 -8.53 5.44
C GLY A 179 7.20 -8.92 4.99
N LYS A 180 7.29 -9.96 4.19
CA LYS A 180 8.51 -10.39 3.51
C LYS A 180 8.28 -10.47 2.02
N ALA A 181 9.37 -10.49 1.25
CA ALA A 181 9.32 -10.82 -0.17
C ALA A 181 10.14 -12.07 -0.46
N THR A 182 9.61 -12.92 -1.33
CA THR A 182 10.28 -14.13 -1.81
C THR A 182 10.67 -13.93 -3.26
N ILE A 183 11.96 -14.11 -3.54
CA ILE A 183 12.53 -14.01 -4.89
C ILE A 183 12.87 -15.43 -5.33
N ARG A 184 12.21 -15.92 -6.38
CA ARG A 184 12.49 -17.20 -7.01
C ARG A 184 13.32 -16.98 -8.25
N VAL A 185 14.41 -17.69 -8.37
CA VAL A 185 15.38 -17.50 -9.47
C VAL A 185 15.57 -18.79 -10.23
N ASP A 186 15.23 -18.75 -11.53
CA ASP A 186 15.41 -19.86 -12.48
C ASP A 186 16.79 -19.81 -13.17
#